data_b38aac090cca2a203b8203d27f5d1e8d
#
_entry.id   b38aac090cca2a203b8203d27f5d1e8d
#
_cell.length_a   1.000
_cell.length_b   1.000
_cell.length_c   1.000
_cell.angle_alpha   90.00
_cell.angle_beta   90.00
_cell.angle_gamma   90.00
#
_symmetry.space_group_name_H-M   'P 1'
#
loop_
_entity.id
_entity.type
_entity.pdbx_description
1 polymer ?
#
loop_
_entity_poly.entity_id
_entity_poly.type
_entity_poly.pdbx_seq_one_letter_code
_entity_poly.pdbx_strand_id
1 'polypeptide(L)'
;MKLTYPMIIHNDSDGIWAEFPDLPGCFTDGDNLTELMENASDAIRCHLTNYVKEEIKIPAASRLENVHLTEPNTCLALATADFDPNQFSRSVKKTLTIPAWLNDKALTAHVNFSQVLQDALMRKLNII
;
A
#
# COMPACT_ATOMS: atom_id res chain seq x y z
N MET A 1 2.56 1.59 6.94
CA MET A 1 1.16 1.13 6.92
C MET A 1 1.03 -0.08 6.03
N LYS A 2 0.12 -0.96 6.36
CA LYS A 2 -0.15 -2.15 5.54
C LYS A 2 -1.29 -1.88 4.59
N LEU A 3 -1.08 -2.23 3.32
CA LEU A 3 -2.08 -2.10 2.27
C LEU A 3 -2.31 -3.47 1.64
N THR A 4 -3.57 -3.81 1.42
CA THR A 4 -3.97 -5.09 0.85
C THR A 4 -4.78 -4.84 -0.41
N TYR A 5 -4.39 -5.47 -1.51
CA TYR A 5 -5.08 -5.36 -2.78
C TYR A 5 -5.47 -6.73 -3.31
N PRO A 6 -6.63 -6.85 -3.98
CA PRO A 6 -6.94 -8.06 -4.70
C PRO A 6 -6.01 -8.23 -5.89
N MET A 7 -5.61 -9.47 -6.15
CA MET A 7 -4.83 -9.81 -7.33
C MET A 7 -5.45 -10.99 -8.04
N ILE A 8 -5.27 -11.04 -9.34
CA ILE A 8 -5.70 -12.14 -10.18
C ILE A 8 -4.48 -12.97 -10.55
N ILE A 9 -4.46 -14.21 -10.09
CA ILE A 9 -3.38 -15.14 -10.38
C ILE A 9 -3.72 -15.90 -11.66
N HIS A 10 -2.79 -15.88 -12.61
CA HIS A 10 -2.87 -16.62 -13.86
C HIS A 10 -1.93 -17.80 -13.79
N ASN A 11 -2.47 -18.99 -14.02
CA ASN A 11 -1.70 -20.22 -14.00
C ASN A 11 -1.53 -20.71 -15.44
N ASP A 12 -0.49 -20.20 -16.10
CA ASP A 12 -0.17 -20.53 -17.46
C ASP A 12 0.79 -21.72 -17.55
N SER A 13 0.93 -22.31 -18.74
CA SER A 13 1.85 -23.41 -18.98
C SER A 13 3.32 -23.06 -18.68
N ASP A 14 3.66 -21.78 -18.81
CA ASP A 14 5.03 -21.27 -18.60
C ASP A 14 5.30 -20.81 -17.18
N GLY A 15 4.31 -20.84 -16.27
CA GLY A 15 4.46 -20.45 -14.89
C GLY A 15 3.26 -19.72 -14.33
N ILE A 16 3.46 -19.14 -13.17
CA ILE A 16 2.43 -18.41 -12.43
C ILE A 16 2.76 -16.93 -12.48
N TRP A 17 1.76 -16.10 -12.81
CA TRP A 17 1.91 -14.66 -12.74
C TRP A 17 0.63 -14.02 -12.20
N ALA A 18 0.73 -12.78 -11.77
CA ALA A 18 -0.41 -12.07 -11.18
C ALA A 18 -0.48 -10.63 -11.64
N GLU A 19 -1.70 -10.11 -11.68
CA GLU A 19 -1.99 -8.71 -11.98
C GLU A 19 -2.87 -8.13 -10.88
N PHE A 20 -2.83 -6.80 -10.74
CA PHE A 20 -3.59 -6.08 -9.73
C PHE A 20 -4.61 -5.17 -10.41
N PRO A 21 -5.91 -5.48 -10.34
CA PRO A 21 -6.94 -4.66 -10.99
C PRO A 21 -6.94 -3.20 -10.54
N ASP A 22 -6.62 -2.93 -9.26
CA ASP A 22 -6.61 -1.58 -8.71
C ASP A 22 -5.32 -0.82 -9.00
N LEU A 23 -4.28 -1.51 -9.47
CA LEU A 23 -2.98 -0.93 -9.77
C LEU A 23 -2.62 -1.22 -11.23
N PRO A 24 -3.16 -0.44 -12.18
CA PRO A 24 -2.91 -0.68 -13.61
C PRO A 24 -1.41 -0.68 -13.93
N GLY A 25 -0.96 -1.69 -14.67
CA GLY A 25 0.44 -1.85 -15.02
C GLY A 25 1.29 -2.54 -13.97
N CYS A 26 0.70 -2.93 -12.84
CA CYS A 26 1.40 -3.68 -11.80
C CYS A 26 1.24 -5.18 -12.05
N PHE A 27 2.35 -5.85 -12.35
CA PHE A 27 2.41 -7.28 -12.61
C PHE A 27 3.55 -7.91 -11.83
N THR A 28 3.44 -9.19 -11.54
CA THR A 28 4.51 -9.97 -10.92
C THR A 28 4.40 -11.42 -11.33
N ASP A 29 5.47 -12.19 -11.11
CA ASP A 29 5.50 -13.62 -11.39
C ASP A 29 6.29 -14.36 -10.31
N GLY A 30 6.35 -15.67 -10.42
CA GLY A 30 7.12 -16.51 -9.53
C GLY A 30 7.16 -17.94 -10.02
N ASP A 31 8.15 -18.71 -9.57
CA ASP A 31 8.29 -20.14 -9.92
C ASP A 31 7.31 -21.00 -9.14
N ASN A 32 6.84 -20.52 -8.00
CA ASN A 32 5.88 -21.19 -7.14
C ASN A 32 5.02 -20.15 -6.42
N LEU A 33 4.01 -20.61 -5.68
CA LEU A 33 3.06 -19.73 -5.02
C LEU A 33 3.72 -18.86 -3.93
N THR A 34 4.64 -19.42 -3.16
CA THR A 34 5.34 -18.67 -2.11
C THR A 34 6.16 -17.53 -2.70
N GLU A 35 6.91 -17.80 -3.76
CA GLU A 35 7.69 -16.78 -4.46
C GLU A 35 6.79 -15.72 -5.09
N LEU A 36 5.67 -16.14 -5.69
CA LEU A 36 4.69 -15.21 -6.25
C LEU A 36 4.17 -14.24 -5.17
N MET A 37 3.85 -14.74 -3.98
CA MET A 37 3.33 -13.91 -2.88
C MET A 37 4.36 -12.91 -2.38
N GLU A 38 5.62 -13.31 -2.28
CA GLU A 38 6.73 -12.42 -1.89
C GLU A 38 6.93 -11.33 -2.95
N ASN A 39 6.97 -11.73 -4.21
CA ASN A 39 7.14 -10.79 -5.33
C ASN A 39 5.93 -9.86 -5.48
N ALA A 40 4.74 -10.32 -5.13
CA ALA A 40 3.53 -9.49 -5.14
C ALA A 40 3.64 -8.32 -4.17
N SER A 41 4.12 -8.57 -2.95
CA SER A 41 4.34 -7.51 -1.97
C SER A 41 5.36 -6.50 -2.46
N ASP A 42 6.45 -6.95 -3.07
CA ASP A 42 7.47 -6.08 -3.63
C ASP A 42 6.94 -5.25 -4.81
N ALA A 43 6.13 -5.87 -5.67
CA ALA A 43 5.52 -5.19 -6.82
C ALA A 43 4.58 -4.06 -6.37
N ILE A 44 3.78 -4.31 -5.34
CA ILE A 44 2.91 -3.28 -4.75
C ILE A 44 3.75 -2.11 -4.25
N ARG A 45 4.77 -2.37 -3.44
CA ARG A 45 5.64 -1.32 -2.90
C ARG A 45 6.29 -0.48 -3.99
N CYS A 46 6.82 -1.14 -5.00
CA CYS A 46 7.46 -0.46 -6.13
C CYS A 46 6.48 0.43 -6.88
N HIS A 47 5.28 -0.09 -7.15
CA HIS A 47 4.25 0.64 -7.89
C HIS A 47 3.72 1.85 -7.11
N LEU A 48 3.46 1.67 -5.82
CA LEU A 48 2.99 2.75 -4.95
C LEU A 48 4.06 3.83 -4.74
N THR A 49 5.33 3.47 -4.75
CA THR A 49 6.44 4.44 -4.70
C THR A 49 6.36 5.41 -5.89
N ASN A 50 6.04 4.91 -7.07
CA ASN A 50 5.87 5.76 -8.25
C ASN A 50 4.67 6.69 -8.10
N TYR A 51 3.57 6.20 -7.54
CA TYR A 51 2.40 7.05 -7.28
C TYR A 51 2.75 8.22 -6.35
N VAL A 52 3.49 7.95 -5.29
CA VAL A 52 3.91 9.01 -4.37
C VAL A 52 4.84 10.01 -5.05
N LYS A 53 5.79 9.54 -5.85
CA LYS A 53 6.71 10.42 -6.60
C LYS A 53 5.99 11.31 -7.61
N GLU A 54 4.96 10.81 -8.22
CA GLU A 54 4.16 11.54 -9.23
C GLU A 54 2.97 12.28 -8.61
N GLU A 55 2.85 12.28 -7.29
CA GLU A 55 1.76 12.93 -6.56
C GLU A 55 0.37 12.40 -6.96
N ILE A 56 0.30 11.12 -7.31
CA ILE A 56 -0.95 10.45 -7.62
C ILE A 56 -1.51 9.82 -6.34
N LYS A 57 -2.80 9.99 -6.12
CA LYS A 57 -3.47 9.39 -4.98
C LYS A 57 -3.37 7.87 -5.03
N ILE A 58 -3.00 7.24 -3.90
CA ILE A 58 -2.97 5.79 -3.77
C ILE A 58 -4.38 5.24 -3.91
N PRO A 59 -4.63 4.32 -4.86
CA PRO A 59 -5.97 3.77 -5.05
C PRO A 59 -6.47 2.97 -3.85
N ALA A 60 -7.75 3.09 -3.58
CA ALA A 60 -8.40 2.22 -2.61
C ALA A 60 -8.57 0.82 -3.19
N ALA A 61 -8.48 -0.20 -2.35
CA ALA A 61 -8.70 -1.58 -2.78
C ALA A 61 -10.17 -1.81 -3.15
N SER A 62 -10.41 -2.48 -4.26
CA SER A 62 -11.74 -2.94 -4.63
C SER A 62 -12.22 -4.04 -3.69
N ARG A 63 -13.53 -4.12 -3.52
CA ARG A 63 -14.14 -5.25 -2.81
C ARG A 63 -14.01 -6.52 -3.66
N LEU A 64 -13.77 -7.65 -3.01
CA LEU A 64 -13.57 -8.92 -3.74
C LEU A 64 -14.75 -9.30 -4.62
N GLU A 65 -15.95 -9.02 -4.17
CA GLU A 65 -17.16 -9.30 -4.95
C GLU A 65 -17.28 -8.47 -6.23
N ASN A 66 -16.52 -7.39 -6.34
CA ASN A 66 -16.51 -6.53 -7.53
C ASN A 66 -15.40 -6.87 -8.53
N VAL A 67 -14.55 -7.82 -8.19
CA VAL A 67 -13.48 -8.30 -9.09
C VAL A 67 -13.96 -9.54 -9.80
N HIS A 68 -14.07 -9.47 -11.13
CA HIS A 68 -14.59 -10.58 -11.95
C HIS A 68 -13.48 -11.24 -12.73
N LEU A 69 -13.40 -12.58 -12.63
CA LEU A 69 -12.47 -13.38 -13.38
C LEU A 69 -13.09 -13.70 -14.75
N THR A 70 -12.43 -13.28 -15.82
CA THR A 70 -12.93 -13.45 -17.20
C THR A 70 -12.17 -14.50 -18.00
N GLU A 71 -11.00 -14.93 -17.53
CA GLU A 71 -10.14 -15.88 -18.22
C GLU A 71 -10.09 -17.21 -17.49
N PRO A 72 -9.88 -18.34 -18.23
CA PRO A 72 -9.69 -19.63 -17.59
C PRO A 72 -8.36 -19.72 -16.85
N ASN A 73 -8.26 -20.67 -15.94
CA ASN A 73 -7.05 -20.91 -15.14
C ASN A 73 -6.62 -19.68 -14.32
N THR A 74 -7.58 -18.93 -13.84
CA THR A 74 -7.34 -17.76 -12.96
C THR A 74 -7.99 -17.98 -11.62
N CYS A 75 -7.41 -17.36 -10.60
CA CYS A 75 -8.01 -17.29 -9.28
C CYS A 75 -7.75 -15.94 -8.63
N LEU A 76 -8.64 -15.60 -7.70
CA LEU A 76 -8.54 -14.35 -6.95
C LEU A 76 -7.78 -14.61 -5.65
N ALA A 77 -6.86 -13.72 -5.33
CA ALA A 77 -6.12 -13.75 -4.07
C ALA A 77 -5.93 -12.33 -3.54
N LEU A 78 -5.45 -12.23 -2.30
CA LEU A 78 -5.12 -10.97 -1.67
C LEU A 78 -3.62 -10.88 -1.45
N ALA A 79 -3.03 -9.75 -1.77
CA ALA A 79 -1.62 -9.48 -1.49
C ALA A 79 -1.52 -8.28 -0.56
N THR A 80 -0.67 -8.39 0.45
CA THR A 80 -0.45 -7.33 1.43
C THR A 80 1.00 -6.86 1.36
N ALA A 81 1.19 -5.56 1.40
CA ALA A 81 2.50 -4.95 1.46
C ALA A 81 2.55 -3.92 2.59
N ASP A 82 3.68 -3.86 3.27
CA ASP A 82 3.96 -2.79 4.22
C ASP A 82 4.65 -1.66 3.46
N PHE A 83 4.00 -0.52 3.38
CA PHE A 83 4.44 0.62 2.57
C PHE A 83 4.51 1.88 3.42
N ASP A 84 5.63 2.58 3.33
CA ASP A 84 5.84 3.87 3.96
C ASP A 84 6.11 4.92 2.87
N PRO A 85 5.16 5.85 2.63
CA PRO A 85 5.36 6.88 1.61
C PRO A 85 6.54 7.81 1.89
N ASN A 86 7.01 7.85 3.13
CA ASN A 86 8.12 8.70 3.56
C ASN A 86 9.48 7.99 3.49
N GLN A 87 9.51 6.72 3.14
CA GLN A 87 10.71 5.88 3.19
C GLN A 87 11.88 6.43 2.39
N PHE A 88 11.60 7.10 1.28
CA PHE A 88 12.62 7.63 0.37
C PHE A 88 12.76 9.14 0.44
N SER A 89 12.10 9.79 1.38
CA SER A 89 12.09 11.24 1.53
C SER A 89 12.99 11.69 2.67
N ARG A 90 13.62 12.85 2.47
CA ARG A 90 14.36 13.50 3.55
C ARG A 90 13.35 14.09 4.54
N SER A 91 13.55 13.82 5.83
CA SER A 91 12.73 14.40 6.89
C SER A 91 13.06 15.87 7.10
N VAL A 92 12.03 16.68 7.34
CA VAL A 92 12.14 18.10 7.67
C VAL A 92 11.62 18.30 9.08
N LYS A 93 12.38 19.03 9.89
CA LYS A 93 11.97 19.35 11.26
C LYS A 93 10.91 20.45 11.25
N LYS A 94 9.84 20.26 12.01
CA LYS A 94 8.76 21.23 12.11
C LYS A 94 8.44 21.52 13.58
N THR A 95 8.40 22.79 13.94
CA THR A 95 8.03 23.21 15.30
C THR A 95 6.58 23.67 15.28
N LEU A 96 5.75 23.03 16.10
CA LEU A 96 4.31 23.27 16.16
C LEU A 96 3.86 23.54 17.59
N THR A 97 2.73 24.23 17.71
CA THR A 97 2.13 24.58 19.00
C THR A 97 0.79 23.86 19.15
N ILE A 98 0.58 23.21 20.28
CA ILE A 98 -0.70 22.59 20.63
C ILE A 98 -1.09 23.02 22.07
N PRO A 99 -2.38 22.92 22.45
CA PRO A 99 -2.81 23.20 23.82
C PRO A 99 -2.08 22.31 24.82
N ALA A 100 -1.71 22.88 25.96
CA ALA A 100 -0.98 22.16 27.00
C ALA A 100 -1.71 20.90 27.49
N TRP A 101 -3.03 20.98 27.67
CA TRP A 101 -3.83 19.83 28.12
C TRP A 101 -3.79 18.67 27.14
N LEU A 102 -3.77 18.99 25.86
CA LEU A 102 -3.70 17.97 24.80
C LEU A 102 -2.31 17.32 24.76
N ASN A 103 -1.28 18.14 24.92
CA ASN A 103 0.10 17.67 25.01
C ASN A 103 0.27 16.69 26.18
N ASP A 104 -0.25 17.06 27.37
CA ASP A 104 -0.16 16.21 28.54
C ASP A 104 -0.85 14.87 28.37
N LYS A 105 -2.03 14.87 27.79
CA LYS A 105 -2.77 13.63 27.48
C LYS A 105 -2.03 12.75 26.48
N ALA A 106 -1.46 13.35 25.45
CA ALA A 106 -0.72 12.61 24.43
C ALA A 106 0.56 11.99 25.01
N LEU A 107 1.29 12.72 25.86
CA LEU A 107 2.46 12.19 26.53
C LEU A 107 2.11 11.03 27.45
N THR A 108 1.03 11.13 28.20
CA THR A 108 0.54 10.08 29.10
C THR A 108 0.16 8.81 28.29
N ALA A 109 -0.40 8.99 27.12
CA ALA A 109 -0.80 7.89 26.21
C ALA A 109 0.36 7.35 25.38
N HIS A 110 1.58 7.87 25.55
CA HIS A 110 2.78 7.47 24.80
C HIS A 110 2.61 7.60 23.27
N VAL A 111 1.97 8.69 22.83
CA VAL A 111 1.71 8.96 21.42
C VAL A 111 3.00 9.36 20.71
N ASN A 112 3.23 8.81 19.53
CA ASN A 112 4.30 9.27 18.64
C ASN A 112 3.78 10.47 17.83
N PHE A 113 4.14 11.69 18.24
CA PHE A 113 3.66 12.93 17.64
C PHE A 113 4.01 13.04 16.15
N SER A 114 5.23 12.65 15.77
CA SER A 114 5.66 12.71 14.38
C SER A 114 4.82 11.80 13.49
N GLN A 115 4.55 10.60 13.95
CA GLN A 115 3.75 9.64 13.17
C GLN A 115 2.29 10.11 13.05
N VAL A 116 1.71 10.60 14.13
CA VAL A 116 0.34 11.11 14.12
C VAL A 116 0.20 12.30 13.16
N LEU A 117 1.17 13.22 13.19
CA LEU A 117 1.17 14.36 12.28
C LEU A 117 1.26 13.92 10.81
N GLN A 118 2.17 13.00 10.51
CA GLN A 118 2.33 12.48 9.14
C GLN A 118 1.05 11.83 8.64
N ASP A 119 0.42 10.98 9.45
CA ASP A 119 -0.83 10.30 9.10
C ASP A 119 -1.96 11.31 8.86
N ALA A 120 -2.08 12.31 9.72
CA ALA A 120 -3.10 13.34 9.59
C ALA A 120 -2.91 14.17 8.30
N LEU A 121 -1.68 14.54 8.00
CA LEU A 121 -1.37 15.29 6.77
C LEU A 121 -1.63 14.47 5.52
N MET A 122 -1.28 13.20 5.51
CA MET A 122 -1.55 12.31 4.37
C MET A 122 -3.04 12.19 4.10
N ARG A 123 -3.85 12.04 5.15
CA ARG A 123 -5.32 12.02 5.02
C ARG A 123 -5.88 13.34 4.52
N LYS A 124 -5.39 14.44 5.06
CA LYS A 124 -5.83 15.78 4.68
C LYS A 124 -5.55 16.08 3.21
N LEU A 125 -4.42 15.60 2.70
CA LEU A 125 -3.99 15.78 1.33
C LEU A 125 -4.52 14.69 0.38
N ASN A 126 -5.32 13.76 0.90
CA ASN A 126 -5.88 12.64 0.14
C ASN A 126 -4.82 11.73 -0.49
N ILE A 127 -3.69 11.55 0.19
CA ILE A 127 -2.65 10.61 -0.25
C ILE A 127 -3.01 9.17 0.14
N ILE A 128 -3.69 9.04 1.27
CA ILE A 128 -4.20 7.75 1.77
C ILE A 128 -5.62 7.88 2.25
#